data_1b55dd9671b4198b1560ed0d428324e2
#
_entry.id   1b55dd9671b4198b1560ed0d428324e2
#
_cell.length_a   1.000
_cell.length_b   1.000
_cell.length_c   1.000
_cell.angle_alpha   90.00
_cell.angle_beta   90.00
_cell.angle_gamma   90.00
#
_symmetry.space_group_name_H-M   'P 1'
#
loop_
_entity.id
_entity.type
_entity.pdbx_description
1 polymer ?
#
loop_
_entity_poly.entity_id
_entity_poly.type
_entity_poly.pdbx_seq_one_letter_code
_entity_poly.pdbx_strand_id
1 'polypeptide(L)'
;MKHTGNLTITDQNLETCLVLAQVTGWLSVGAEGAQFPALVKTGALSVEAEGAQFPVLGRVIAMSTWGLVLLNNGMFCAGCRGPWTREQALAHWGQRTDERAKLFTAAIRKLGEDA
;
A
#
# COMPACT_ATOMS: atom_id res chain seq x y z
N MET A 1 9.99 -15.01 5.93
CA MET A 1 9.43 -14.96 7.30
C MET A 1 7.96 -14.58 7.24
N LYS A 2 7.14 -15.22 8.03
CA LYS A 2 5.72 -14.90 8.17
C LYS A 2 5.49 -14.23 9.51
N HIS A 3 4.84 -13.08 9.53
CA HIS A 3 4.42 -12.40 10.75
C HIS A 3 2.93 -12.64 10.98
N THR A 4 2.56 -13.18 12.13
CA THR A 4 1.18 -13.41 12.53
C THR A 4 0.66 -12.18 13.26
N GLY A 5 -0.49 -11.66 12.82
CA GLY A 5 -1.09 -10.44 13.37
C GLY A 5 -0.62 -9.19 12.64
N ASN A 6 -0.77 -8.05 13.30
CA ASN A 6 -0.43 -6.74 12.74
C ASN A 6 1.06 -6.43 12.97
N LEU A 7 1.65 -5.68 12.05
CA LEU A 7 3.06 -5.29 12.13
C LEU A 7 3.22 -3.83 11.77
N THR A 8 3.99 -3.10 12.56
CA THR A 8 4.37 -1.72 12.27
C THR A 8 5.87 -1.65 12.03
N ILE A 9 6.28 -1.10 10.90
CA ILE A 9 7.69 -0.90 10.54
C ILE A 9 8.08 0.55 10.85
N THR A 10 9.15 0.70 11.63
CA THR A 10 9.76 1.98 11.97
C THR A 10 11.26 1.89 11.72
N ASP A 11 11.99 2.97 11.96
CA ASP A 11 13.46 2.98 11.84
C ASP A 11 14.15 1.96 12.75
N GLN A 12 13.45 1.53 13.79
CA GLN A 12 14.01 0.60 14.77
C GLN A 12 13.96 -0.87 14.34
N ASN A 13 13.08 -1.21 13.40
CA ASN A 13 12.92 -2.59 12.92
C ASN A 13 13.00 -2.74 11.41
N LEU A 14 13.66 -1.80 10.73
CA LEU A 14 13.83 -1.82 9.27
C LEU A 14 14.40 -3.12 8.74
N GLU A 15 15.26 -3.79 9.51
CA GLU A 15 15.89 -5.05 9.09
C GLU A 15 14.85 -6.16 8.87
N THR A 16 13.75 -6.13 9.61
CA THR A 16 12.66 -7.10 9.44
C THR A 16 12.10 -7.08 8.02
N CYS A 17 12.09 -5.92 7.36
CA CYS A 17 11.57 -5.77 6.01
C CYS A 17 12.29 -6.68 5.00
N LEU A 18 13.58 -6.91 5.18
CA LEU A 18 14.41 -7.66 4.22
C LEU A 18 14.04 -9.14 4.15
N VAL A 19 13.51 -9.70 5.23
CA VAL A 19 13.17 -11.12 5.33
C VAL A 19 11.66 -11.38 5.39
N LEU A 20 10.87 -10.33 5.55
CA LEU A 20 9.41 -10.45 5.67
C LEU A 20 8.79 -10.90 4.35
N ALA A 21 8.10 -12.04 4.37
CA ALA A 21 7.44 -12.60 3.19
C ALA A 21 5.91 -12.49 3.27
N GLN A 22 5.33 -12.53 4.46
CA GLN A 22 3.88 -12.50 4.64
C GLN A 22 3.51 -11.87 5.98
N VAL A 23 2.42 -11.10 5.98
CA VAL A 23 1.78 -10.54 7.18
C VAL A 23 0.31 -10.96 7.16
N THR A 24 -0.16 -11.60 8.24
CA THR A 24 -1.55 -12.06 8.29
C THR A 24 -2.55 -10.96 8.63
N GLY A 25 -2.14 -9.96 9.41
CA GLY A 25 -2.94 -8.79 9.72
C GLY A 25 -2.61 -7.63 8.79
N TRP A 26 -2.71 -6.41 9.31
CA TRP A 26 -2.30 -5.23 8.55
C TRP A 26 -0.81 -4.92 8.76
N LEU A 27 -0.22 -4.34 7.74
CA LEU A 27 1.15 -3.86 7.76
C LEU A 27 1.14 -2.33 7.66
N SER A 28 1.76 -1.66 8.62
CA SER A 28 1.94 -0.21 8.61
C SER A 28 3.41 0.11 8.43
N VAL A 29 3.74 0.96 7.45
CA VAL A 29 5.13 1.30 7.10
C VAL A 29 5.34 2.78 7.38
N GLY A 30 6.04 3.08 8.49
CA GLY A 30 6.34 4.44 8.90
C GLY A 30 7.80 4.86 8.74
N ALA A 31 8.63 4.02 8.10
CA ALA A 31 10.04 4.33 7.87
C ALA A 31 10.29 4.66 6.40
N GLU A 32 10.97 5.78 6.14
CA GLU A 32 11.32 6.17 4.76
C GLU A 32 12.26 5.16 4.11
N GLY A 33 12.03 4.89 2.83
CA GLY A 33 12.90 4.03 2.04
C GLY A 33 12.88 2.57 2.41
N ALA A 34 11.88 2.11 3.18
CA ALA A 34 11.78 0.70 3.58
C ALA A 34 11.71 -0.21 2.34
N GLN A 35 12.49 -1.29 2.35
CA GLN A 35 12.59 -2.23 1.23
C GLN A 35 12.03 -3.59 1.65
N PHE A 36 11.09 -4.11 0.85
CA PHE A 36 10.41 -5.38 1.11
C PHE A 36 10.62 -6.34 -0.07
N PRO A 37 11.86 -6.83 -0.29
CA PRO A 37 12.16 -7.62 -1.48
C PRO A 37 11.46 -8.98 -1.52
N ALA A 38 11.10 -9.53 -0.37
CA ALA A 38 10.50 -10.86 -0.27
C ALA A 38 9.00 -10.84 0.03
N LEU A 39 8.41 -9.68 0.32
CA LEU A 39 7.00 -9.59 0.74
C LEU A 39 6.07 -9.88 -0.44
N VAL A 40 5.27 -10.95 -0.30
CA VAL A 40 4.34 -11.40 -1.35
C VAL A 40 2.88 -11.24 -0.95
N LYS A 41 2.56 -11.12 0.34
CA LYS A 41 1.18 -11.06 0.82
C LYS A 41 1.07 -10.31 2.14
N THR A 42 0.04 -9.48 2.26
CA THR A 42 -0.37 -8.85 3.52
C THR A 42 -1.90 -8.70 3.53
N GLY A 43 -2.48 -8.56 4.71
CA GLY A 43 -3.91 -8.31 4.85
C GLY A 43 -4.25 -6.91 4.32
N ALA A 44 -4.06 -5.88 5.12
CA ALA A 44 -4.15 -4.49 4.69
C ALA A 44 -2.77 -3.86 4.71
N LEU A 45 -2.56 -2.80 3.93
CA LEU A 45 -1.26 -2.13 3.85
C LEU A 45 -1.44 -0.62 3.97
N SER A 46 -0.79 -0.04 4.98
CA SER A 46 -0.74 1.40 5.18
C SER A 46 0.71 1.87 5.02
N VAL A 47 0.97 2.68 3.99
CA VAL A 47 2.30 3.25 3.74
C VAL A 47 2.26 4.71 4.12
N GLU A 48 2.92 5.06 5.23
CA GLU A 48 2.90 6.40 5.81
C GLU A 48 4.19 7.19 5.57
N ALA A 49 5.18 6.56 4.94
CA ALA A 49 6.46 7.20 4.63
C ALA A 49 6.81 7.01 3.16
N GLU A 50 7.58 7.94 2.62
CA GLU A 50 7.99 7.92 1.21
C GLU A 50 9.10 6.91 0.94
N GLY A 51 9.18 6.44 -0.31
CA GLY A 51 10.28 5.61 -0.78
C GLY A 51 10.17 4.14 -0.44
N ALA A 52 9.09 3.68 0.16
CA ALA A 52 8.89 2.26 0.42
C ALA A 52 8.73 1.50 -0.90
N GLN A 53 9.40 0.36 -1.04
CA GLN A 53 9.38 -0.45 -2.24
C GLN A 53 8.96 -1.89 -1.95
N PHE A 54 8.07 -2.40 -2.78
CA PHE A 54 7.47 -3.73 -2.66
C PHE A 54 7.55 -4.45 -4.01
N PRO A 55 8.74 -4.85 -4.50
CA PRO A 55 8.91 -5.29 -5.88
C PRO A 55 8.08 -6.50 -6.28
N VAL A 56 7.71 -7.36 -5.32
CA VAL A 56 6.86 -8.51 -5.59
C VAL A 56 5.38 -8.22 -5.30
N LEU A 57 5.11 -7.53 -4.18
CA LEU A 57 3.74 -7.28 -3.73
C LEU A 57 3.00 -6.26 -4.60
N GLY A 58 3.65 -5.17 -4.97
CA GLY A 58 3.03 -4.08 -5.71
C GLY A 58 3.86 -2.81 -5.68
N ARG A 59 3.23 -1.67 -5.96
CA ARG A 59 3.94 -0.37 -5.98
C ARG A 59 3.05 0.75 -5.45
N VAL A 60 3.67 1.76 -4.85
CA VAL A 60 2.98 2.97 -4.42
C VAL A 60 2.80 3.87 -5.64
N ILE A 61 1.55 4.20 -5.97
CA ILE A 61 1.22 5.02 -7.15
C ILE A 61 0.81 6.45 -6.80
N ALA A 62 0.51 6.72 -5.53
CA ALA A 62 0.22 8.07 -5.05
C ALA A 62 0.51 8.18 -3.57
N MET A 63 0.95 9.35 -3.11
CA MET A 63 1.21 9.63 -1.70
C MET A 63 0.49 10.89 -1.26
N SER A 64 -0.16 10.78 -0.10
CA SER A 64 -0.73 11.89 0.64
C SER A 64 -0.31 11.71 2.11
N THR A 65 -1.23 11.68 3.05
CA THR A 65 -0.92 11.30 4.44
C THR A 65 -0.43 9.86 4.51
N TRP A 66 -0.97 9.00 3.64
CA TRP A 66 -0.51 7.63 3.42
C TRP A 66 -0.53 7.32 1.92
N GLY A 67 0.10 6.21 1.55
CA GLY A 67 0.24 5.83 0.16
C GLY A 67 -0.92 5.01 -0.38
N LEU A 68 -1.25 5.22 -1.64
CA LEU A 68 -2.12 4.33 -2.41
C LEU A 68 -1.23 3.29 -3.09
N VAL A 69 -1.45 2.02 -2.80
CA VAL A 69 -0.63 0.92 -3.33
C VAL A 69 -1.43 0.12 -4.34
N LEU A 70 -0.88 -0.06 -5.52
CA LEU A 70 -1.39 -1.00 -6.53
C LEU A 70 -0.70 -2.35 -6.32
N LEU A 71 -1.48 -3.36 -5.95
CA LEU A 71 -0.99 -4.71 -5.76
C LEU A 71 -0.82 -5.44 -7.09
N ASN A 72 0.01 -6.47 -7.11
CA ASN A 72 0.29 -7.26 -8.32
C ASN A 72 -0.95 -7.98 -8.87
N ASN A 73 -1.97 -8.20 -8.04
CA ASN A 73 -3.25 -8.77 -8.49
C ASN A 73 -4.23 -7.73 -9.04
N GLY A 74 -3.82 -6.47 -9.17
CA GLY A 74 -4.67 -5.40 -9.67
C GLY A 74 -5.55 -4.72 -8.64
N MET A 75 -5.46 -5.13 -7.37
CA MET A 75 -6.23 -4.52 -6.28
C MET A 75 -5.48 -3.35 -5.65
N PHE A 76 -6.17 -2.57 -4.85
CA PHE A 76 -5.64 -1.35 -4.23
C PHE A 76 -5.72 -1.39 -2.71
N CYS A 77 -4.70 -0.86 -2.04
CA CYS A 77 -4.69 -0.65 -0.59
C CYS A 77 -4.30 0.80 -0.28
N ALA A 78 -4.92 1.37 0.74
CA ALA A 78 -4.53 2.69 1.27
C ALA A 78 -4.96 2.80 2.73
N GLY A 79 -4.05 3.22 3.60
CA GLY A 79 -4.29 3.26 5.03
C GLY A 79 -4.67 1.88 5.54
N CYS A 80 -5.66 1.79 6.40
CA CYS A 80 -6.17 0.51 6.90
C CYS A 80 -7.26 -0.08 5.99
N ARG A 81 -7.36 0.39 4.76
CA ARG A 81 -8.42 0.04 3.82
C ARG A 81 -7.88 -0.80 2.67
N GLY A 82 -8.69 -1.75 2.22
CA GLY A 82 -8.37 -2.66 1.14
C GLY A 82 -8.02 -4.05 1.66
N PRO A 83 -7.64 -4.98 0.77
CA PRO A 83 -7.53 -4.77 -0.68
C PRO A 83 -8.89 -4.54 -1.35
N TRP A 84 -8.93 -3.61 -2.30
CA TRP A 84 -10.15 -3.28 -3.05
C TRP A 84 -9.93 -3.47 -4.55
N THR A 85 -10.98 -3.87 -5.26
CA THR A 85 -10.97 -3.82 -6.72
C THR A 85 -10.93 -2.37 -7.18
N ARG A 86 -10.63 -2.14 -8.47
CA ARG A 86 -10.66 -0.80 -9.06
C ARG A 86 -12.02 -0.14 -8.88
N GLU A 87 -13.11 -0.88 -9.09
CA GLU A 87 -14.47 -0.37 -8.92
C GLU A 87 -14.76 0.04 -7.48
N GLN A 88 -14.35 -0.79 -6.52
CA GLN A 88 -14.53 -0.49 -5.09
C GLN A 88 -13.72 0.75 -4.67
N ALA A 89 -12.50 0.85 -5.14
CA ALA A 89 -11.63 1.99 -4.83
C ALA A 89 -12.19 3.29 -5.42
N LEU A 90 -12.62 3.27 -6.67
CA LEU A 90 -13.24 4.44 -7.32
C LEU A 90 -14.56 4.83 -6.66
N ALA A 91 -15.36 3.85 -6.23
CA ALA A 91 -16.61 4.12 -5.50
C ALA A 91 -16.33 4.82 -4.17
N HIS A 92 -15.28 4.41 -3.47
CA HIS A 92 -14.94 5.01 -2.18
C HIS A 92 -14.36 6.42 -2.33
N TRP A 93 -13.30 6.60 -3.14
CA TRP A 93 -12.64 7.88 -3.27
C TRP A 93 -13.30 8.81 -4.27
N GLY A 94 -13.95 8.30 -5.30
CA GLY A 94 -14.60 9.11 -6.32
C GLY A 94 -15.78 9.93 -5.83
N GLN A 95 -16.38 9.56 -4.71
CA GLN A 95 -17.51 10.27 -4.09
C GLN A 95 -17.06 11.33 -3.09
N ARG A 96 -15.80 11.35 -2.70
CA ARG A 96 -15.26 12.27 -1.70
C ARG A 96 -14.69 13.49 -2.40
N THR A 97 -14.65 14.61 -1.67
CA THR A 97 -14.19 15.89 -2.19
C THR A 97 -12.88 16.37 -1.59
N ASP A 98 -12.32 15.64 -0.62
CA ASP A 98 -11.04 15.98 0.00
C ASP A 98 -9.87 15.76 -0.98
N GLU A 99 -8.77 16.46 -0.74
CA GLU A 99 -7.60 16.43 -1.62
C GLU A 99 -7.01 15.03 -1.81
N ARG A 100 -6.98 14.23 -0.77
CA ARG A 100 -6.49 12.84 -0.83
C ARG A 100 -7.34 11.99 -1.77
N ALA A 101 -8.66 12.09 -1.64
CA ALA A 101 -9.58 11.34 -2.49
C ALA A 101 -9.44 11.72 -3.95
N LYS A 102 -9.27 13.01 -4.25
CA LYS A 102 -9.04 13.50 -5.60
C LYS A 102 -7.73 12.95 -6.18
N LEU A 103 -6.67 12.97 -5.38
CA LEU A 103 -5.36 12.46 -5.78
C LEU A 103 -5.43 10.95 -6.10
N PHE A 104 -6.04 10.17 -5.23
CA PHE A 104 -6.16 8.72 -5.41
C PHE A 104 -7.04 8.38 -6.60
N THR A 105 -8.17 9.06 -6.76
CA THR A 105 -9.07 8.86 -7.90
C THR A 105 -8.35 9.16 -9.21
N ALA A 106 -7.61 10.27 -9.29
CA ALA A 106 -6.85 10.63 -10.48
C ALA A 106 -5.78 9.59 -10.82
N ALA A 107 -5.06 9.08 -9.80
CA ALA A 107 -4.03 8.07 -9.99
C ALA A 107 -4.61 6.76 -10.54
N ILE A 108 -5.75 6.32 -10.01
CA ILE A 108 -6.41 5.09 -10.46
C ILE A 108 -6.92 5.25 -11.90
N ARG A 109 -7.52 6.38 -12.23
CA ARG A 109 -8.02 6.64 -13.59
C ARG A 109 -6.90 6.69 -14.62
N LYS A 110 -5.76 7.28 -14.25
CA LYS A 110 -4.59 7.36 -15.13
C LYS A 110 -4.06 5.97 -15.50
N LEU A 111 -4.09 5.02 -14.58
CA LEU A 111 -3.70 3.63 -14.85
C LEU A 111 -4.57 3.02 -15.95
N GLY A 112 -5.88 3.31 -15.94
CA GLY A 112 -6.79 2.83 -16.96
C GLY A 112 -6.50 3.44 -18.33
N GLU A 113 -6.04 4.68 -18.39
CA GLU A 113 -5.68 5.36 -19.64
C GLU A 113 -4.36 4.83 -20.23
N ASP A 114 -3.42 4.40 -19.36
CA ASP A 114 -2.12 3.90 -19.77
C ASP A 114 -2.14 2.41 -20.14
N ALA A 115 -3.24 1.73 -19.91
CA ALA A 115 -3.39 0.29 -20.16
C ALA A 115 -3.62 -0.06 -21.63
#